data_43287548db75d0d8105dec2f2dc044b6
#
_entry.id   43287548db75d0d8105dec2f2dc044b6
#
_cell.length_a   1.000
_cell.length_b   1.000
_cell.length_c   1.000
_cell.angle_alpha   90.00
_cell.angle_beta   90.00
_cell.angle_gamma   90.00
#
_symmetry.space_group_name_H-M   'P 1'
#
loop_
_entity.id
_entity.type
_entity.pdbx_description
1 polymer ?
#
loop_
_entity_poly.entity_id
_entity_poly.type
_entity_poly.pdbx_seq_one_letter_code
_entity_poly.pdbx_strand_id
1 'polypeptide(L)'
;MIKRLIIALALGTGILFTANAQNSAVKDSLLRIYVTAPHDSMRLDVLHDIARLDQQTPVFLYYENKLLKEATEQNNLRYQSLATYEHIIYFFNKLDLKRVTQWMNRMEVLAEKHNYYNDYFKAKKLQIEMYTINQQIELAIHEANIMYDKAKKLNDSNGMREACLCLMTSYIATLRYEDGAKALEEAFHLMSPQDRPMDKINLLSKAVLAYSFLHNNEKMYASLEQMKVAIQDLITATPALKNAYSALYMGMETQYAL
;
A
#
# COMPACT_ATOMS: atom_id res chain seq x y z
N MET A 1 -8.92 -21.37 -11.95
CA MET A 1 -8.58 -19.98 -12.35
C MET A 1 -7.76 -19.23 -11.28
N ILE A 2 -8.07 -19.32 -10.00
CA ILE A 2 -7.36 -18.62 -8.89
C ILE A 2 -5.87 -18.97 -8.77
N LYS A 3 -5.45 -20.20 -9.11
CA LYS A 3 -4.03 -20.62 -9.06
C LYS A 3 -3.12 -19.93 -10.09
N ARG A 4 -3.67 -19.37 -11.17
CA ARG A 4 -2.88 -18.67 -12.21
C ARG A 4 -2.62 -17.20 -11.86
N LEU A 5 -3.43 -16.58 -11.01
CA LEU A 5 -3.25 -15.20 -10.55
C LEU A 5 -2.04 -15.05 -9.60
N ILE A 6 -1.67 -16.10 -8.88
CA ILE A 6 -0.53 -16.11 -7.94
C ILE A 6 0.82 -16.20 -8.67
N ILE A 7 0.85 -16.74 -9.88
CA ILE A 7 2.09 -16.96 -10.66
C ILE A 7 2.59 -15.69 -11.34
N ALA A 8 1.72 -14.74 -11.68
CA ALA A 8 2.13 -13.48 -12.32
C ALA A 8 2.86 -12.51 -11.36
N LEU A 9 2.71 -12.67 -10.05
CA LEU A 9 3.44 -11.91 -9.01
C LEU A 9 4.86 -12.47 -8.72
N ALA A 10 5.19 -13.66 -9.22
CA ALA A 10 6.44 -14.37 -8.90
C ALA A 10 7.58 -14.18 -9.92
N LEU A 11 7.37 -13.50 -11.04
CA LEU A 11 8.37 -13.36 -12.11
C LEU A 11 9.33 -12.17 -11.96
N GLY A 12 9.39 -11.53 -10.78
CA GLY A 12 10.38 -10.49 -10.45
C GLY A 12 11.68 -10.97 -9.80
N THR A 13 11.94 -12.28 -9.68
CA THR A 13 13.00 -12.83 -8.81
C THR A 13 14.30 -13.23 -9.53
N GLY A 14 14.67 -12.59 -10.62
CA GLY A 14 15.86 -12.94 -11.43
C GLY A 14 17.16 -12.19 -11.14
N ILE A 15 17.23 -11.28 -10.11
CA ILE A 15 18.45 -10.44 -9.89
C ILE A 15 18.88 -10.48 -8.40
N LEU A 16 18.93 -11.64 -7.78
CA LEU A 16 19.14 -11.71 -6.31
C LEU A 16 20.57 -11.97 -5.83
N PHE A 17 21.55 -12.26 -6.67
CA PHE A 17 22.88 -12.68 -6.21
C PHE A 17 23.97 -11.59 -6.19
N THR A 18 23.82 -10.49 -6.91
CA THR A 18 24.74 -9.33 -6.82
C THR A 18 24.30 -8.29 -5.78
N ALA A 19 23.05 -8.32 -5.34
CA ALA A 19 22.47 -7.38 -4.39
C ALA A 19 22.99 -7.56 -2.96
N ASN A 20 23.28 -8.79 -2.52
CA ASN A 20 23.64 -9.06 -1.12
C ASN A 20 24.97 -8.47 -0.67
N ALA A 21 26.02 -8.50 -1.48
CA ALA A 21 27.32 -7.92 -1.12
C ALA A 21 27.28 -6.38 -1.12
N GLN A 22 26.52 -5.80 -2.05
CA GLN A 22 26.35 -4.34 -2.12
C GLN A 22 25.49 -3.84 -0.95
N ASN A 23 24.45 -4.58 -0.56
CA ASN A 23 23.63 -4.26 0.60
C ASN A 23 24.42 -4.31 1.92
N SER A 24 25.37 -5.25 2.07
CA SER A 24 26.21 -5.34 3.25
C SER A 24 27.11 -4.09 3.44
N ALA A 25 27.77 -3.65 2.37
CA ALA A 25 28.63 -2.45 2.43
C ALA A 25 27.82 -1.16 2.70
N VAL A 26 26.63 -1.04 2.11
CA VAL A 26 25.71 0.08 2.40
C VAL A 26 25.24 0.04 3.85
N LYS A 27 24.87 -1.13 4.35
CA LYS A 27 24.46 -1.31 5.75
C LYS A 27 25.56 -0.95 6.74
N ASP A 28 26.80 -1.37 6.49
CA ASP A 28 27.95 -1.03 7.34
C ASP A 28 28.21 0.48 7.34
N SER A 29 28.04 1.15 6.21
CA SER A 29 28.14 2.61 6.11
C SER A 29 27.06 3.31 6.93
N LEU A 30 25.79 2.87 6.79
CA LEU A 30 24.66 3.41 7.54
C LEU A 30 24.82 3.18 9.06
N LEU A 31 25.33 2.02 9.47
CA LEU A 31 25.62 1.73 10.89
C LEU A 31 26.66 2.67 11.47
N ARG A 32 27.71 3.03 10.71
CA ARG A 32 28.69 4.03 11.14
C ARG A 32 28.05 5.40 11.31
N ILE A 33 27.22 5.82 10.36
CA ILE A 33 26.48 7.08 10.44
C ILE A 33 25.55 7.06 11.66
N TYR A 34 24.82 5.96 11.89
CA TYR A 34 23.93 5.80 13.03
C TYR A 34 24.64 6.00 14.38
N VAL A 35 25.84 5.44 14.55
CA VAL A 35 26.62 5.56 15.79
C VAL A 35 27.07 6.99 16.06
N THR A 36 27.36 7.76 15.01
CA THR A 36 27.86 9.13 15.10
C THR A 36 26.78 10.20 14.97
N ALA A 37 25.60 9.83 14.47
CA ALA A 37 24.49 10.77 14.28
C ALA A 37 23.98 11.32 15.62
N PRO A 38 23.61 12.61 15.67
CA PRO A 38 22.94 13.18 16.82
C PRO A 38 21.63 12.44 17.12
N HIS A 39 21.17 12.55 18.37
CA HIS A 39 19.93 11.90 18.81
C HIS A 39 18.70 12.72 18.35
N ASP A 40 18.47 12.77 17.04
CA ASP A 40 17.43 13.56 16.38
C ASP A 40 16.81 12.78 15.20
N SER A 41 16.07 13.49 14.33
CA SER A 41 15.42 12.92 13.17
C SER A 41 16.39 12.26 12.18
N MET A 42 17.63 12.77 12.04
CA MET A 42 18.64 12.17 11.16
C MET A 42 18.99 10.74 11.59
N ARG A 43 19.08 10.51 12.89
CA ARG A 43 19.34 9.17 13.45
C ARG A 43 18.17 8.22 13.17
N LEU A 44 16.93 8.74 13.24
CA LEU A 44 15.73 7.97 12.92
C LEU A 44 15.64 7.64 11.43
N ASP A 45 16.00 8.58 10.53
CA ASP A 45 16.10 8.33 9.09
C ASP A 45 17.07 7.17 8.81
N VAL A 46 18.27 7.22 9.41
CA VAL A 46 19.29 6.17 9.23
C VAL A 46 18.80 4.81 9.73
N LEU A 47 18.10 4.74 10.87
CA LEU A 47 17.52 3.48 11.35
C LEU A 47 16.50 2.91 10.40
N HIS A 48 15.62 3.76 9.85
CA HIS A 48 14.64 3.35 8.85
C HIS A 48 15.32 2.83 7.58
N ASP A 49 16.34 3.52 7.08
CA ASP A 49 17.09 3.09 5.90
C ASP A 49 17.79 1.74 6.12
N ILE A 50 18.38 1.52 7.31
CA ILE A 50 18.97 0.22 7.68
C ILE A 50 17.90 -0.88 7.68
N ALA A 51 16.72 -0.63 8.28
CA ALA A 51 15.62 -1.60 8.30
C ALA A 51 15.21 -1.99 6.89
N ARG A 52 15.05 -1.02 5.99
CA ARG A 52 14.62 -1.25 4.60
C ARG A 52 15.57 -2.14 3.79
N LEU A 53 16.84 -2.25 4.15
CA LEU A 53 17.76 -3.19 3.49
C LEU A 53 17.42 -4.66 3.78
N ASP A 54 16.70 -4.93 4.87
CA ASP A 54 16.38 -6.28 5.36
C ASP A 54 14.86 -6.58 5.40
N GLN A 55 14.04 -5.89 4.64
CA GLN A 55 12.55 -5.89 4.71
C GLN A 55 11.88 -7.27 4.77
N GLN A 56 12.53 -8.30 4.21
CA GLN A 56 11.97 -9.66 4.15
C GLN A 56 12.44 -10.57 5.30
N THR A 57 13.32 -10.09 6.17
CA THR A 57 13.98 -10.90 7.20
C THR A 57 13.53 -10.48 8.62
N PRO A 58 13.73 -11.33 9.64
CA PRO A 58 13.50 -10.93 11.03
C PRO A 58 14.39 -9.76 11.50
N VAL A 59 15.51 -9.51 10.82
CA VAL A 59 16.42 -8.39 11.12
C VAL A 59 15.72 -7.04 10.89
N PHE A 60 14.81 -6.97 9.91
CA PHE A 60 13.93 -5.83 9.71
C PHE A 60 13.20 -5.43 11.00
N LEU A 61 12.53 -6.37 11.65
CA LEU A 61 11.79 -6.11 12.88
C LEU A 61 12.67 -5.63 14.02
N TYR A 62 13.93 -6.08 14.08
CA TYR A 62 14.87 -5.58 15.08
C TYR A 62 15.12 -4.08 14.92
N TYR A 63 15.39 -3.62 13.71
CA TYR A 63 15.64 -2.20 13.44
C TYR A 63 14.37 -1.36 13.53
N GLU A 64 13.22 -1.86 13.07
CA GLU A 64 11.95 -1.15 13.22
C GLU A 64 11.51 -1.02 14.69
N ASN A 65 11.73 -2.02 15.54
CA ASN A 65 11.51 -1.91 16.97
C ASN A 65 12.45 -0.86 17.61
N LYS A 66 13.70 -0.81 17.15
CA LYS A 66 14.67 0.18 17.62
C LYS A 66 14.26 1.60 17.19
N LEU A 67 13.85 1.76 15.93
CA LEU A 67 13.30 3.02 15.41
C LEU A 67 12.09 3.47 16.23
N LEU A 68 11.15 2.58 16.49
CA LEU A 68 9.95 2.89 17.25
C LEU A 68 10.25 3.30 18.69
N LYS A 69 11.25 2.64 19.33
CA LYS A 69 11.71 3.00 20.67
C LYS A 69 12.32 4.41 20.68
N GLU A 70 13.29 4.67 19.82
CA GLU A 70 13.97 5.97 19.77
C GLU A 70 12.99 7.10 19.36
N ALA A 71 12.07 6.85 18.40
CA ALA A 71 11.04 7.80 18.04
C ALA A 71 10.06 8.09 19.20
N THR A 72 9.80 7.11 20.06
CA THR A 72 8.97 7.30 21.25
C THR A 72 9.69 8.16 22.30
N GLU A 73 10.97 7.89 22.54
CA GLU A 73 11.81 8.67 23.47
C GLU A 73 11.95 10.13 23.02
N GLN A 74 12.00 10.37 21.70
CA GLN A 74 12.05 11.72 21.10
C GLN A 74 10.68 12.38 20.92
N ASN A 75 9.56 11.70 21.27
CA ASN A 75 8.20 12.16 20.96
C ASN A 75 7.98 12.47 19.47
N ASN A 76 8.70 11.78 18.56
CA ASN A 76 8.58 11.99 17.12
C ASN A 76 7.45 11.15 16.53
N LEU A 77 6.26 11.77 16.38
CA LEU A 77 5.05 11.09 15.91
C LEU A 77 5.18 10.54 14.50
N ARG A 78 5.92 11.23 13.62
CA ARG A 78 6.14 10.79 12.24
C ARG A 78 6.78 9.41 12.21
N TYR A 79 7.87 9.20 12.95
CA TYR A 79 8.59 7.93 12.95
C TYR A 79 7.89 6.86 13.81
N GLN A 80 7.14 7.25 14.84
CA GLN A 80 6.28 6.31 15.56
C GLN A 80 5.19 5.73 14.64
N SER A 81 4.53 6.58 13.85
CA SER A 81 3.52 6.18 12.87
C SER A 81 4.16 5.31 11.78
N LEU A 82 5.27 5.76 11.20
CA LEU A 82 5.98 5.05 10.14
C LEU A 82 6.41 3.65 10.60
N ALA A 83 7.10 3.53 11.73
CA ALA A 83 7.55 2.23 12.24
C ALA A 83 6.37 1.30 12.56
N THR A 84 5.27 1.84 13.10
CA THR A 84 4.05 1.07 13.34
C THR A 84 3.45 0.57 12.02
N TYR A 85 3.41 1.40 10.98
CA TYR A 85 2.93 1.03 9.65
C TYR A 85 3.82 -0.05 8.99
N GLU A 86 5.14 0.07 9.10
CA GLU A 86 6.09 -0.91 8.58
C GLU A 86 5.94 -2.29 9.25
N HIS A 87 5.62 -2.35 10.56
CA HIS A 87 5.26 -3.61 11.20
C HIS A 87 3.98 -4.21 10.61
N ILE A 88 2.96 -3.38 10.33
CA ILE A 88 1.72 -3.83 9.70
C ILE A 88 2.01 -4.42 8.32
N ILE A 89 2.80 -3.73 7.48
CA ILE A 89 3.23 -4.24 6.17
C ILE A 89 3.96 -5.58 6.29
N TYR A 90 4.91 -5.68 7.23
CA TYR A 90 5.67 -6.91 7.42
C TYR A 90 4.77 -8.10 7.75
N PHE A 91 3.83 -7.95 8.68
CA PHE A 91 2.91 -9.02 9.06
C PHE A 91 1.81 -9.25 8.03
N PHE A 92 1.40 -8.24 7.29
CA PHE A 92 0.54 -8.38 6.12
C PHE A 92 1.17 -9.29 5.07
N ASN A 93 2.44 -9.07 4.73
CA ASN A 93 3.18 -9.91 3.77
C ASN A 93 3.40 -11.35 4.27
N LYS A 94 3.31 -11.59 5.58
CA LYS A 94 3.34 -12.93 6.20
C LYS A 94 1.95 -13.54 6.37
N LEU A 95 0.89 -12.86 5.95
CA LEU A 95 -0.52 -13.24 6.12
C LEU A 95 -0.89 -13.50 7.59
N ASP A 96 -0.26 -12.79 8.52
CA ASP A 96 -0.51 -12.91 9.97
C ASP A 96 -1.55 -11.88 10.42
N LEU A 97 -2.83 -12.19 10.23
CA LEU A 97 -3.95 -11.34 10.61
C LEU A 97 -3.91 -10.93 12.08
N LYS A 98 -3.51 -11.85 12.97
CA LYS A 98 -3.45 -11.57 14.41
C LYS A 98 -2.49 -10.43 14.71
N ARG A 99 -1.30 -10.46 14.16
CA ARG A 99 -0.29 -9.41 14.37
C ARG A 99 -0.65 -8.14 13.63
N VAL A 100 -1.19 -8.21 12.42
CA VAL A 100 -1.72 -7.03 11.72
C VAL A 100 -2.74 -6.31 12.61
N THR A 101 -3.71 -7.03 13.20
CA THR A 101 -4.71 -6.44 14.09
C THR A 101 -4.09 -5.83 15.36
N GLN A 102 -3.12 -6.50 15.97
CA GLN A 102 -2.41 -5.96 17.14
C GLN A 102 -1.69 -4.65 16.85
N TRP A 103 -0.98 -4.57 15.73
CA TRP A 103 -0.29 -3.35 15.31
C TRP A 103 -1.24 -2.26 14.84
N MET A 104 -2.36 -2.63 14.22
CA MET A 104 -3.41 -1.67 13.86
C MET A 104 -4.04 -1.02 15.10
N ASN A 105 -4.31 -1.77 16.16
CA ASN A 105 -4.79 -1.21 17.44
C ASN A 105 -3.80 -0.19 18.01
N ARG A 106 -2.49 -0.46 17.89
CA ARG A 106 -1.46 0.50 18.30
C ARG A 106 -1.47 1.76 17.42
N MET A 107 -1.62 1.60 16.11
CA MET A 107 -1.75 2.72 15.18
C MET A 107 -2.96 3.59 15.51
N GLU A 108 -4.10 2.97 15.83
CA GLU A 108 -5.32 3.67 16.18
C GLU A 108 -5.16 4.50 17.46
N VAL A 109 -4.59 3.92 18.51
CA VAL A 109 -4.27 4.64 19.76
C VAL A 109 -3.33 5.81 19.51
N LEU A 110 -2.29 5.63 18.67
CA LEU A 110 -1.37 6.70 18.31
C LEU A 110 -2.09 7.83 17.56
N ALA A 111 -2.89 7.46 16.54
CA ALA A 111 -3.60 8.40 15.71
C ALA A 111 -4.61 9.23 16.51
N GLU A 112 -5.42 8.60 17.34
CA GLU A 112 -6.46 9.27 18.14
C GLU A 112 -5.87 10.15 19.24
N LYS A 113 -4.89 9.64 20.00
CA LYS A 113 -4.25 10.37 21.10
C LYS A 113 -3.60 11.67 20.61
N HIS A 114 -3.02 11.67 19.42
CA HIS A 114 -2.23 12.80 18.91
C HIS A 114 -2.90 13.53 17.76
N ASN A 115 -4.12 13.12 17.35
CA ASN A 115 -4.80 13.60 16.13
C ASN A 115 -3.87 13.53 14.89
N TYR A 116 -3.15 12.41 14.75
CA TYR A 116 -2.14 12.21 13.71
C TYR A 116 -2.48 10.98 12.86
N TYR A 117 -3.10 11.19 11.69
CA TYR A 117 -3.66 10.14 10.84
C TYR A 117 -2.84 9.86 9.56
N ASN A 118 -1.60 10.34 9.48
CA ASN A 118 -0.79 10.29 8.26
C ASN A 118 -0.68 8.89 7.61
N ASP A 119 -0.46 7.85 8.41
CA ASP A 119 -0.36 6.46 7.92
C ASP A 119 -1.55 5.58 8.36
N TYR A 120 -2.48 6.14 9.13
CA TYR A 120 -3.62 5.40 9.70
C TYR A 120 -4.48 4.75 8.62
N PHE A 121 -4.91 5.51 7.61
CA PHE A 121 -5.80 4.99 6.56
C PHE A 121 -5.12 3.97 5.67
N LYS A 122 -3.81 4.11 5.40
CA LYS A 122 -3.02 3.11 4.69
C LYS A 122 -2.92 1.80 5.47
N ALA A 123 -2.69 1.91 6.79
CA ALA A 123 -2.61 0.76 7.69
C ALA A 123 -3.98 0.06 7.82
N LYS A 124 -5.07 0.83 7.98
CA LYS A 124 -6.43 0.32 8.08
C LYS A 124 -6.86 -0.43 6.83
N LYS A 125 -6.49 0.08 5.66
CA LYS A 125 -6.67 -0.62 4.37
C LYS A 125 -6.06 -2.02 4.40
N LEU A 126 -4.79 -2.16 4.82
CA LEU A 126 -4.14 -3.47 4.89
C LEU A 126 -4.87 -4.43 5.84
N GLN A 127 -5.36 -3.94 6.98
CA GLN A 127 -6.18 -4.76 7.88
C GLN A 127 -7.46 -5.23 7.22
N ILE A 128 -8.17 -4.36 6.50
CA ILE A 128 -9.41 -4.70 5.78
C ILE A 128 -9.13 -5.70 4.66
N GLU A 129 -8.05 -5.51 3.91
CA GLU A 129 -7.62 -6.48 2.88
C GLU A 129 -7.31 -7.85 3.50
N MET A 130 -6.70 -7.90 4.70
CA MET A 130 -6.49 -9.16 5.42
C MET A 130 -7.80 -9.84 5.83
N TYR A 131 -8.83 -9.11 6.23
CA TYR A 131 -10.16 -9.69 6.47
C TYR A 131 -10.73 -10.31 5.19
N THR A 132 -10.61 -9.63 4.06
CA THR A 132 -11.05 -10.14 2.75
C THR A 132 -10.27 -11.42 2.36
N ILE A 133 -8.95 -11.44 2.50
CA ILE A 133 -8.10 -12.61 2.23
C ILE A 133 -8.48 -13.80 3.13
N ASN A 134 -8.83 -13.55 4.39
CA ASN A 134 -9.27 -14.57 5.34
C ASN A 134 -10.78 -14.90 5.24
N GLN A 135 -11.46 -14.47 4.17
CA GLN A 135 -12.88 -14.73 3.90
C GLN A 135 -13.86 -14.14 4.95
N GLN A 136 -13.40 -13.17 5.73
CA GLN A 136 -14.21 -12.42 6.69
C GLN A 136 -14.83 -11.18 6.02
N ILE A 137 -15.56 -11.41 4.92
CA ILE A 137 -15.96 -10.34 3.99
C ILE A 137 -16.91 -9.33 4.64
N GLU A 138 -17.90 -9.80 5.41
CA GLU A 138 -18.82 -8.89 6.10
C GLU A 138 -18.10 -7.98 7.10
N LEU A 139 -17.08 -8.50 7.79
CA LEU A 139 -16.22 -7.69 8.67
C LEU A 139 -15.40 -6.69 7.85
N ALA A 140 -14.86 -7.09 6.69
CA ALA A 140 -14.14 -6.19 5.79
C ALA A 140 -15.03 -5.04 5.31
N ILE A 141 -16.28 -5.32 4.92
CA ILE A 141 -17.25 -4.30 4.50
C ILE A 141 -17.58 -3.37 5.69
N HIS A 142 -17.84 -3.93 6.86
CA HIS A 142 -18.14 -3.14 8.07
C HIS A 142 -16.99 -2.18 8.41
N GLU A 143 -15.76 -2.69 8.46
CA GLU A 143 -14.59 -1.89 8.80
C GLU A 143 -14.24 -0.85 7.73
N ALA A 144 -14.51 -1.15 6.45
CA ALA A 144 -14.33 -0.18 5.36
C ALA A 144 -15.35 0.98 5.46
N ASN A 145 -16.59 0.72 5.86
CA ASN A 145 -17.58 1.77 6.13
C ASN A 145 -17.16 2.64 7.31
N ILE A 146 -16.69 2.04 8.41
CA ILE A 146 -16.15 2.79 9.56
C ILE A 146 -14.96 3.67 9.12
N MET A 147 -14.06 3.13 8.31
CA MET A 147 -12.93 3.87 7.75
C MET A 147 -13.38 5.05 6.91
N TYR A 148 -14.39 4.87 6.03
CA TYR A 148 -14.98 5.93 5.21
C TYR A 148 -15.55 7.06 6.08
N ASP A 149 -16.38 6.71 7.07
CA ASP A 149 -17.02 7.67 7.97
C ASP A 149 -15.99 8.45 8.79
N LYS A 150 -14.92 7.79 9.26
CA LYS A 150 -13.83 8.44 9.98
C LYS A 150 -13.08 9.41 9.05
N ALA A 151 -12.73 8.98 7.84
CA ALA A 151 -12.06 9.82 6.85
C ALA A 151 -12.91 11.04 6.48
N LYS A 152 -14.22 10.86 6.31
CA LYS A 152 -15.19 11.93 6.04
C LYS A 152 -15.23 12.96 7.17
N LYS A 153 -15.25 12.54 8.43
CA LYS A 153 -15.20 13.43 9.59
C LYS A 153 -13.92 14.24 9.67
N LEU A 154 -12.82 13.69 9.17
CA LEU A 154 -11.50 14.32 9.12
C LEU A 154 -11.26 15.13 7.82
N ASN A 155 -12.21 15.15 6.89
CA ASN A 155 -12.08 15.71 5.55
C ASN A 155 -10.87 15.14 4.78
N ASP A 156 -10.56 13.84 4.97
CA ASP A 156 -9.46 13.15 4.30
C ASP A 156 -9.98 12.41 3.06
N SER A 157 -9.89 13.06 1.89
CA SER A 157 -10.31 12.47 0.62
C SER A 157 -9.53 11.20 0.26
N ASN A 158 -8.25 11.11 0.63
CA ASN A 158 -7.45 9.91 0.41
C ASN A 158 -7.96 8.74 1.26
N GLY A 159 -8.25 8.98 2.53
CA GLY A 159 -8.84 7.99 3.42
C GLY A 159 -10.21 7.49 2.93
N MET A 160 -11.08 8.40 2.47
CA MET A 160 -12.37 8.03 1.87
C MET A 160 -12.16 7.18 0.61
N ARG A 161 -11.26 7.57 -0.29
CA ARG A 161 -10.95 6.82 -1.51
C ARG A 161 -10.41 5.41 -1.22
N GLU A 162 -9.49 5.27 -0.28
CA GLU A 162 -8.98 3.94 0.11
C GLU A 162 -10.08 3.06 0.71
N ALA A 163 -10.99 3.63 1.49
CA ALA A 163 -12.16 2.90 2.00
C ALA A 163 -13.08 2.42 0.87
N CYS A 164 -13.35 3.26 -0.14
CA CYS A 164 -14.12 2.87 -1.32
C CYS A 164 -13.45 1.72 -2.09
N LEU A 165 -12.12 1.72 -2.21
CA LEU A 165 -11.40 0.62 -2.86
C LEU A 165 -11.47 -0.68 -2.05
N CYS A 166 -11.47 -0.61 -0.72
CA CYS A 166 -11.70 -1.77 0.15
C CYS A 166 -13.12 -2.32 -0.05
N LEU A 167 -14.14 -1.44 -0.07
CA LEU A 167 -15.53 -1.82 -0.33
C LEU A 167 -15.68 -2.49 -1.70
N MET A 168 -15.12 -1.88 -2.75
CA MET A 168 -15.13 -2.45 -4.09
C MET A 168 -14.57 -3.88 -4.10
N THR A 169 -13.39 -4.09 -3.51
CA THR A 169 -12.73 -5.41 -3.48
C THR A 169 -13.58 -6.43 -2.71
N SER A 170 -14.16 -6.04 -1.58
CA SER A 170 -15.00 -6.90 -0.75
C SER A 170 -16.32 -7.24 -1.44
N TYR A 171 -16.95 -6.30 -2.14
CA TYR A 171 -18.17 -6.55 -2.92
C TYR A 171 -17.91 -7.48 -4.11
N ILE A 172 -16.81 -7.31 -4.83
CA ILE A 172 -16.39 -8.22 -5.91
C ILE A 172 -16.18 -9.64 -5.36
N ALA A 173 -15.55 -9.78 -4.19
CA ALA A 173 -15.33 -11.09 -3.57
C ALA A 173 -16.63 -11.82 -3.19
N THR A 174 -17.74 -11.11 -3.02
CA THR A 174 -19.08 -11.65 -2.75
C THR A 174 -20.00 -11.61 -3.98
N LEU A 175 -19.45 -11.43 -5.18
CA LEU A 175 -20.19 -11.34 -6.46
C LEU A 175 -21.19 -10.17 -6.53
N ARG A 176 -21.06 -9.18 -5.65
CA ARG A 176 -21.87 -7.95 -5.62
C ARG A 176 -21.26 -6.90 -6.55
N TYR A 177 -21.14 -7.23 -7.82
CA TYR A 177 -20.37 -6.43 -8.79
C TYR A 177 -20.90 -5.00 -8.97
N GLU A 178 -22.23 -4.82 -8.93
CA GLU A 178 -22.85 -3.50 -9.05
C GLU A 178 -22.50 -2.58 -7.87
N ASP A 179 -22.51 -3.14 -6.64
CA ASP A 179 -22.11 -2.39 -5.44
C ASP A 179 -20.60 -2.06 -5.48
N GLY A 180 -19.81 -2.99 -6.00
CA GLY A 180 -18.39 -2.76 -6.23
C GLY A 180 -18.13 -1.62 -7.24
N ALA A 181 -18.92 -1.57 -8.33
CA ALA A 181 -18.82 -0.49 -9.30
C ALA A 181 -19.22 0.88 -8.72
N LYS A 182 -20.28 0.93 -7.90
CA LYS A 182 -20.66 2.18 -7.21
C LYS A 182 -19.59 2.68 -6.28
N ALA A 183 -18.98 1.78 -5.50
CA ALA A 183 -17.87 2.14 -4.63
C ALA A 183 -16.65 2.66 -5.43
N LEU A 184 -16.37 2.07 -6.59
CA LEU A 184 -15.33 2.52 -7.51
C LEU A 184 -15.64 3.91 -8.09
N GLU A 185 -16.88 4.16 -8.53
CA GLU A 185 -17.31 5.47 -9.04
C GLU A 185 -17.18 6.55 -7.98
N GLU A 186 -17.54 6.26 -6.73
CA GLU A 186 -17.29 7.18 -5.61
C GLU A 186 -15.79 7.45 -5.42
N ALA A 187 -14.94 6.43 -5.52
CA ALA A 187 -13.48 6.62 -5.45
C ALA A 187 -12.95 7.56 -6.56
N PHE A 188 -13.52 7.51 -7.77
CA PHE A 188 -13.18 8.45 -8.85
C PHE A 188 -13.63 9.88 -8.54
N HIS A 189 -14.82 10.06 -7.96
CA HIS A 189 -15.31 11.39 -7.56
C HIS A 189 -14.44 12.04 -6.47
N LEU A 190 -13.75 11.24 -5.67
CA LEU A 190 -12.83 11.70 -4.63
C LEU A 190 -11.43 12.03 -5.16
N MET A 191 -11.14 11.79 -6.45
CA MET A 191 -9.86 12.15 -7.06
C MET A 191 -9.74 13.65 -7.25
N SER A 192 -8.54 14.17 -6.98
CA SER A 192 -8.15 15.55 -7.19
C SER A 192 -7.13 15.69 -8.33
N PRO A 193 -7.10 16.81 -9.07
CA PRO A 193 -6.01 17.10 -10.02
C PRO A 193 -4.61 17.13 -9.38
N GLN A 194 -4.54 17.36 -8.06
CA GLN A 194 -3.29 17.38 -7.30
C GLN A 194 -2.85 15.99 -6.81
N ASP A 195 -3.68 14.96 -7.00
CA ASP A 195 -3.31 13.60 -6.62
C ASP A 195 -2.11 13.11 -7.44
N ARG A 196 -1.29 12.27 -6.82
CA ARG A 196 -0.10 11.74 -7.49
C ARG A 196 -0.51 10.88 -8.68
N PRO A 197 0.24 10.92 -9.79
CA PRO A 197 -0.05 10.09 -10.98
C PRO A 197 -0.21 8.60 -10.64
N MET A 198 0.54 8.09 -9.66
CA MET A 198 0.42 6.71 -9.19
C MET A 198 -0.94 6.38 -8.57
N ASP A 199 -1.54 7.31 -7.85
CA ASP A 199 -2.86 7.09 -7.24
C ASP A 199 -3.92 6.94 -8.33
N LYS A 200 -3.81 7.73 -9.41
CA LYS A 200 -4.67 7.61 -10.61
C LYS A 200 -4.45 6.27 -11.32
N ILE A 201 -3.21 5.86 -11.55
CA ILE A 201 -2.87 4.57 -12.18
C ILE A 201 -3.45 3.41 -11.34
N ASN A 202 -3.26 3.44 -10.03
CA ASN A 202 -3.79 2.43 -9.12
C ASN A 202 -5.33 2.34 -9.19
N LEU A 203 -6.01 3.49 -9.20
CA LEU A 203 -7.47 3.52 -9.31
C LEU A 203 -7.95 2.97 -10.65
N LEU A 204 -7.32 3.37 -11.77
CA LEU A 204 -7.64 2.87 -13.11
C LEU A 204 -7.39 1.36 -13.23
N SER A 205 -6.34 0.82 -12.61
CA SER A 205 -6.09 -0.62 -12.58
C SER A 205 -7.22 -1.38 -11.87
N LYS A 206 -7.76 -0.82 -10.79
CA LYS A 206 -8.92 -1.38 -10.09
C LYS A 206 -10.20 -1.26 -10.92
N ALA A 207 -10.34 -0.19 -11.70
CA ALA A 207 -11.46 0.00 -12.63
C ALA A 207 -11.48 -1.07 -13.74
N VAL A 208 -10.33 -1.34 -14.35
CA VAL A 208 -10.20 -2.42 -15.33
C VAL A 208 -10.68 -3.74 -14.74
N LEU A 209 -10.24 -4.08 -13.52
CA LEU A 209 -10.66 -5.29 -12.82
C LEU A 209 -12.18 -5.32 -12.58
N ALA A 210 -12.75 -4.26 -12.01
CA ALA A 210 -14.17 -4.19 -11.67
C ALA A 210 -15.05 -4.29 -12.91
N TYR A 211 -14.72 -3.55 -13.96
CA TYR A 211 -15.50 -3.57 -15.20
C TYR A 211 -15.35 -4.87 -15.99
N SER A 212 -14.25 -5.60 -15.87
CA SER A 212 -14.10 -6.93 -16.43
C SER A 212 -15.08 -7.93 -15.80
N PHE A 213 -15.30 -7.87 -14.48
CA PHE A 213 -16.29 -8.71 -13.80
C PHE A 213 -17.74 -8.35 -14.14
N LEU A 214 -18.00 -7.09 -14.46
CA LEU A 214 -19.29 -6.61 -14.93
C LEU A 214 -19.54 -6.89 -16.43
N HIS A 215 -18.58 -7.47 -17.14
CA HIS A 215 -18.60 -7.60 -18.61
C HIS A 215 -18.85 -6.27 -19.34
N ASN A 216 -18.48 -5.15 -18.72
CA ASN A 216 -18.56 -3.82 -19.31
C ASN A 216 -17.26 -3.50 -20.06
N ASN A 217 -17.13 -4.06 -21.25
CA ASN A 217 -15.92 -3.94 -22.06
C ASN A 217 -15.63 -2.47 -22.42
N GLU A 218 -16.65 -1.66 -22.68
CA GLU A 218 -16.48 -0.24 -23.02
C GLU A 218 -15.75 0.52 -21.90
N LYS A 219 -16.28 0.46 -20.67
CA LYS A 219 -15.65 1.12 -19.51
C LYS A 219 -14.28 0.50 -19.17
N MET A 220 -14.12 -0.80 -19.35
CA MET A 220 -12.86 -1.50 -19.14
C MET A 220 -11.78 -0.98 -20.09
N TYR A 221 -12.05 -0.93 -21.41
CA TYR A 221 -11.09 -0.42 -22.39
C TYR A 221 -10.83 1.08 -22.23
N ALA A 222 -11.86 1.87 -21.90
CA ALA A 222 -11.68 3.29 -21.60
C ALA A 222 -10.73 3.50 -20.40
N SER A 223 -10.83 2.64 -19.36
CA SER A 223 -9.94 2.67 -18.20
C SER A 223 -8.50 2.27 -18.56
N LEU A 224 -8.31 1.27 -19.45
CA LEU A 224 -7.00 0.87 -19.97
C LEU A 224 -6.33 2.01 -20.72
N GLU A 225 -7.05 2.68 -21.63
CA GLU A 225 -6.50 3.81 -22.40
C GLU A 225 -6.13 4.99 -21.49
N GLN A 226 -6.97 5.32 -20.51
CA GLN A 226 -6.64 6.37 -19.54
C GLN A 226 -5.41 5.99 -18.69
N MET A 227 -5.27 4.71 -18.31
CA MET A 227 -4.12 4.21 -17.58
C MET A 227 -2.84 4.31 -18.43
N LYS A 228 -2.91 3.99 -19.73
CA LYS A 228 -1.81 4.15 -20.68
C LYS A 228 -1.31 5.60 -20.74
N VAL A 229 -2.22 6.56 -20.85
CA VAL A 229 -1.89 7.99 -20.84
C VAL A 229 -1.21 8.36 -19.50
N ALA A 230 -1.80 7.98 -18.37
CA ALA A 230 -1.23 8.29 -17.05
C ALA A 230 0.15 7.67 -16.82
N ILE A 231 0.41 6.45 -17.34
CA ILE A 231 1.73 5.81 -17.31
C ILE A 231 2.71 6.56 -18.22
N GLN A 232 2.29 6.97 -19.40
CA GLN A 232 3.13 7.73 -20.31
C GLN A 232 3.56 9.08 -19.73
N ASP A 233 2.64 9.78 -19.07
CA ASP A 233 2.91 11.04 -18.37
C ASP A 233 3.93 10.82 -17.22
N LEU A 234 3.76 9.74 -16.45
CA LEU A 234 4.67 9.38 -15.36
C LEU A 234 6.08 9.02 -15.89
N ILE A 235 6.17 8.24 -16.98
CA ILE A 235 7.45 7.89 -17.61
C ILE A 235 8.16 9.12 -18.17
N THR A 236 7.40 10.06 -18.73
CA THR A 236 7.95 11.34 -19.24
C THR A 236 8.54 12.15 -18.09
N ALA A 237 7.85 12.20 -16.95
CA ALA A 237 8.33 12.89 -15.76
C ALA A 237 9.48 12.16 -15.06
N THR A 238 9.54 10.82 -15.16
CA THR A 238 10.53 9.98 -14.46
C THR A 238 11.01 8.84 -15.38
N PRO A 239 11.91 9.10 -16.34
CA PRO A 239 12.34 8.13 -17.36
C PRO A 239 12.93 6.83 -16.80
N ALA A 240 13.52 6.86 -15.61
CA ALA A 240 14.08 5.68 -14.94
C ALA A 240 13.04 4.59 -14.64
N LEU A 241 11.76 4.95 -14.59
CA LEU A 241 10.65 4.02 -14.28
C LEU A 241 10.04 3.37 -15.54
N LYS A 242 10.52 3.73 -16.75
CA LYS A 242 9.95 3.29 -18.02
C LYS A 242 9.74 1.78 -18.10
N ASN A 243 10.78 0.99 -17.79
CA ASN A 243 10.71 -0.46 -17.95
C ASN A 243 9.68 -1.11 -17.00
N ALA A 244 9.61 -0.62 -15.74
CA ALA A 244 8.68 -1.15 -14.75
C ALA A 244 7.22 -0.89 -15.12
N TYR A 245 6.90 0.34 -15.52
CA TYR A 245 5.50 0.71 -15.81
C TYR A 245 5.01 0.26 -17.17
N SER A 246 5.87 0.24 -18.18
CA SER A 246 5.52 -0.33 -19.50
C SER A 246 5.23 -1.83 -19.40
N ALA A 247 6.00 -2.58 -18.60
CA ALA A 247 5.77 -4.00 -18.39
C ALA A 247 4.42 -4.24 -17.65
N LEU A 248 4.11 -3.41 -16.63
CA LEU A 248 2.82 -3.49 -15.93
C LEU A 248 1.65 -3.25 -16.88
N TYR A 249 1.71 -2.20 -17.69
CA TYR A 249 0.66 -1.89 -18.66
C TYR A 249 0.48 -3.02 -19.69
N MET A 250 1.57 -3.49 -20.31
CA MET A 250 1.50 -4.59 -21.28
C MET A 250 0.93 -5.88 -20.68
N GLY A 251 1.29 -6.18 -19.42
CA GLY A 251 0.74 -7.34 -18.72
C GLY A 251 -0.77 -7.24 -18.53
N MET A 252 -1.29 -6.06 -18.20
CA MET A 252 -2.73 -5.82 -18.08
C MET A 252 -3.44 -5.87 -19.43
N GLU A 253 -2.90 -5.23 -20.46
CA GLU A 253 -3.45 -5.25 -21.82
C GLU A 253 -3.56 -6.68 -22.35
N THR A 254 -2.52 -7.48 -22.16
CA THR A 254 -2.53 -8.90 -22.56
C THR A 254 -3.56 -9.73 -21.79
N GLN A 255 -3.75 -9.43 -20.52
CA GLN A 255 -4.72 -10.16 -19.67
C GLN A 255 -6.17 -9.88 -20.08
N TYR A 256 -6.48 -8.69 -20.58
CA TYR A 256 -7.86 -8.24 -20.89
C TYR A 256 -8.15 -8.11 -22.39
N ALA A 257 -7.16 -8.34 -23.26
CA ALA A 257 -7.35 -8.38 -24.71
C ALA A 257 -7.85 -9.77 -25.23
N LEU A 258 -7.95 -10.74 -24.34
CA LEU A 258 -8.50 -12.09 -24.60
C LEU A 258 -9.92 -12.21 -24.14
#